data_c99534de725049c7a02943f3184a41ac
#
_entry.id   c99534de725049c7a02943f3184a41ac
#
_cell.length_a   1.000
_cell.length_b   1.000
_cell.length_c   1.000
_cell.angle_alpha   90.00
_cell.angle_beta   90.00
_cell.angle_gamma   90.00
#
_symmetry.space_group_name_H-M   'P 1'
#
loop_
_entity.id
_entity.type
_entity.pdbx_description
1 polymer ?
#
loop_
_entity_poly.entity_id
_entity_poly.type
_entity_poly.pdbx_seq_one_letter_code
_entity_poly.pdbx_strand_id
1 'polypeptide(L)'
;MKKILLVLYFLLLQISNATNLNIDFFGRFNDICFEEYIKEALNNNHDLKKADYKVQQYRYEISNQFSNELPSLSVSSNYLGASVPAGDTNVLIKRNSYILPFMVRYEPDFLLKNRDKTKSKKSLFKASVANQKATYISLLTDVANAYINILLYDYLIEKQREIVKDKEENRDFNKNKFNFGVISFIDLNDIFSELNSQKIIYDNLVKQQKTTLYKFASLIGRSAYDIENIQRGRLENFEYLEKIPESVSYDLIYNRPDIIEIENKLKSAKIDIRVAKKEFFPTFNITGFLAFDTAGGGNFFNWNSSFAYLVAGLTQDIFKGGAKIANLKIRKARFMELMEEYKQTDLNAIREIINSLNLIKQDKHAEENSKKQVELEKDNYLASKRKLNAGTISKIDYLKNKNSYNQKEQLFAYTRANRLADYFTLYKALGGQL
;
A
#
# COMPACT_ATOMS: atom_id res chain seq x y z
N MET A 1 5.95 -41.17 0.07
CA MET A 1 4.72 -40.37 0.26
C MET A 1 4.69 -39.61 1.58
N LYS A 2 4.91 -40.18 2.77
CA LYS A 2 4.88 -39.44 4.07
C LYS A 2 5.88 -38.27 4.17
N LYS A 3 7.08 -38.36 3.60
CA LYS A 3 8.07 -37.26 3.62
C LYS A 3 7.73 -36.09 2.70
N ILE A 4 6.98 -36.32 1.62
CA ILE A 4 6.49 -35.27 0.71
C ILE A 4 5.31 -34.50 1.34
N LEU A 5 4.43 -35.21 2.05
CA LEU A 5 3.37 -34.58 2.84
C LEU A 5 3.89 -33.75 4.01
N LEU A 6 5.00 -34.14 4.65
CA LEU A 6 5.63 -33.40 5.74
C LEU A 6 6.28 -32.09 5.24
N VAL A 7 6.83 -32.09 4.06
CA VAL A 7 7.39 -30.87 3.42
C VAL A 7 6.26 -29.90 3.03
N LEU A 8 5.12 -30.41 2.55
CA LEU A 8 3.92 -29.61 2.29
C LEU A 8 3.29 -29.06 3.58
N TYR A 9 3.31 -29.80 4.67
CA TYR A 9 2.77 -29.35 5.97
C TYR A 9 3.67 -28.30 6.64
N PHE A 10 5.00 -28.40 6.50
CA PHE A 10 5.96 -27.38 6.99
C PHE A 10 5.91 -26.07 6.17
N LEU A 11 5.50 -26.13 4.91
CA LEU A 11 5.26 -24.93 4.07
C LEU A 11 3.98 -24.16 4.46
N LEU A 12 3.04 -24.81 5.10
CA LEU A 12 1.77 -24.19 5.56
C LEU A 12 1.88 -23.47 6.91
N LEU A 13 2.89 -23.78 7.73
CA LEU A 13 3.03 -23.25 9.09
C LEU A 13 3.89 -21.96 9.19
N GLN A 14 4.37 -21.39 8.07
CA GLN A 14 5.11 -20.12 8.09
C GLN A 14 4.29 -18.90 7.64
N ILE A 15 2.97 -18.94 7.72
CA ILE A 15 2.11 -17.81 7.34
C ILE A 15 2.00 -16.75 8.47
N SER A 16 2.50 -17.02 9.67
CA SER A 16 2.23 -16.13 10.83
C SER A 16 3.38 -15.22 11.28
N ASN A 17 4.45 -15.09 10.48
CA ASN A 17 5.55 -14.17 10.80
C ASN A 17 5.72 -13.05 9.77
N ALA A 18 4.64 -12.51 9.28
CA ALA A 18 4.67 -11.30 8.47
C ALA A 18 4.44 -10.09 9.38
N THR A 19 5.46 -9.28 9.47
CA THR A 19 5.46 -7.90 9.96
C THR A 19 5.50 -7.74 11.49
N ASN A 20 6.70 -7.64 12.06
CA ASN A 20 6.93 -6.87 13.29
C ASN A 20 6.68 -5.38 12.98
N LEU A 21 5.40 -5.01 12.79
CA LEU A 21 4.98 -3.63 12.76
C LEU A 21 4.81 -3.17 14.21
N ASN A 22 5.35 -2.02 14.54
CA ASN A 22 5.11 -1.42 15.84
C ASN A 22 3.69 -0.83 15.88
N ILE A 23 2.68 -1.71 16.05
CA ILE A 23 1.27 -1.32 16.16
C ILE A 23 1.03 -0.61 17.50
N ASP A 24 1.83 -0.92 18.54
CA ASP A 24 1.76 -0.30 19.87
C ASP A 24 2.00 1.22 19.80
N PHE A 25 2.62 1.70 18.71
CA PHE A 25 2.72 3.13 18.44
C PHE A 25 1.36 3.84 18.43
N PHE A 26 0.35 3.23 17.84
CA PHE A 26 -0.99 3.82 17.72
C PHE A 26 -1.77 3.77 19.04
N GLY A 27 -1.47 2.86 19.95
CA GLY A 27 -2.05 2.80 21.30
C GLY A 27 -1.58 3.90 22.24
N ARG A 28 -0.47 4.58 21.92
CA ARG A 28 0.09 5.66 22.74
C ARG A 28 -0.71 6.96 22.72
N PHE A 29 -1.69 7.08 21.80
CA PHE A 29 -2.53 8.28 21.64
C PHE A 29 -3.77 8.27 22.54
N ASN A 30 -3.97 7.23 23.34
CA ASN A 30 -5.00 7.10 24.39
C ASN A 30 -6.45 7.27 23.88
N ASP A 31 -6.75 6.75 22.68
CA ASP A 31 -8.11 6.72 22.12
C ASP A 31 -8.49 5.28 21.73
N ILE A 32 -9.45 4.70 22.47
CA ILE A 32 -9.88 3.30 22.28
C ILE A 32 -10.51 3.09 20.90
N CYS A 33 -11.34 4.05 20.43
CA CYS A 33 -11.97 3.96 19.11
C CYS A 33 -10.91 3.96 18.00
N PHE A 34 -9.87 4.78 18.15
CA PHE A 34 -8.77 4.83 17.21
C PHE A 34 -8.04 3.49 17.08
N GLU A 35 -7.71 2.88 18.21
CA GLU A 35 -7.07 1.55 18.23
C GLU A 35 -7.92 0.47 17.58
N GLU A 36 -9.24 0.50 17.82
CA GLU A 36 -10.17 -0.45 17.20
C GLU A 36 -10.21 -0.29 15.68
N TYR A 37 -10.24 0.94 15.16
CA TYR A 37 -10.22 1.19 13.71
C TYR A 37 -8.89 0.83 13.06
N ILE A 38 -7.76 1.01 13.75
CA ILE A 38 -6.46 0.50 13.29
C ILE A 38 -6.50 -1.03 13.13
N LYS A 39 -7.02 -1.76 14.13
CA LYS A 39 -7.17 -3.23 14.07
C LYS A 39 -8.15 -3.66 12.98
N GLU A 40 -9.26 -2.94 12.83
CA GLU A 40 -10.26 -3.21 11.80
C GLU A 40 -9.68 -3.02 10.39
N ALA A 41 -8.94 -1.93 10.14
CA ALA A 41 -8.28 -1.67 8.87
C ALA A 41 -7.30 -2.80 8.50
N LEU A 42 -6.51 -3.27 9.47
CA LEU A 42 -5.57 -4.38 9.27
C LEU A 42 -6.28 -5.68 8.85
N ASN A 43 -7.46 -5.94 9.38
CA ASN A 43 -8.21 -7.18 9.10
C ASN A 43 -9.02 -7.11 7.81
N ASN A 44 -9.58 -5.95 7.48
CA ASN A 44 -10.61 -5.83 6.46
C ASN A 44 -10.16 -5.15 5.18
N ASN A 45 -9.09 -4.34 5.22
CA ASN A 45 -8.67 -3.55 4.06
C ASN A 45 -8.31 -4.44 2.86
N HIS A 46 -8.86 -4.12 1.69
CA HIS A 46 -8.67 -4.90 0.47
C HIS A 46 -7.31 -4.69 -0.19
N ASP A 47 -6.66 -3.53 -0.01
CA ASP A 47 -5.31 -3.29 -0.54
C ASP A 47 -4.26 -4.09 0.22
N LEU A 48 -4.44 -4.31 1.54
CA LEU A 48 -3.61 -5.24 2.29
C LEU A 48 -3.78 -6.68 1.80
N LYS A 49 -5.02 -7.14 1.66
CA LYS A 49 -5.30 -8.50 1.12
C LYS A 49 -4.69 -8.69 -0.27
N LYS A 50 -4.76 -7.67 -1.12
CA LYS A 50 -4.11 -7.67 -2.44
C LYS A 50 -2.57 -7.77 -2.32
N ALA A 51 -1.95 -7.05 -1.37
CA ALA A 51 -0.52 -7.16 -1.11
C ALA A 51 -0.14 -8.57 -0.61
N ASP A 52 -0.95 -9.18 0.25
CA ASP A 52 -0.77 -10.55 0.74
C ASP A 52 -0.80 -11.58 -0.42
N TYR A 53 -1.80 -11.48 -1.30
CA TYR A 53 -1.88 -12.34 -2.48
C TYR A 53 -0.71 -12.13 -3.45
N LYS A 54 -0.20 -10.90 -3.57
CA LYS A 54 0.97 -10.61 -4.38
C LYS A 54 2.24 -11.31 -3.83
N VAL A 55 2.41 -11.32 -2.51
CA VAL A 55 3.50 -12.09 -1.86
C VAL A 55 3.34 -13.59 -2.11
N GLN A 56 2.11 -14.13 -2.04
CA GLN A 56 1.83 -15.53 -2.36
C GLN A 56 2.16 -15.86 -3.83
N GLN A 57 1.82 -14.98 -4.79
CA GLN A 57 2.19 -15.14 -6.19
C GLN A 57 3.70 -15.29 -6.35
N TYR A 58 4.50 -14.39 -5.77
CA TYR A 58 5.96 -14.50 -5.83
C TYR A 58 6.50 -15.77 -5.16
N ARG A 59 5.85 -16.24 -4.10
CA ARG A 59 6.19 -17.53 -3.47
C ARG A 59 5.97 -18.68 -4.45
N TYR A 60 4.82 -18.74 -5.13
CA TYR A 60 4.55 -19.78 -6.11
C TYR A 60 5.43 -19.65 -7.36
N GLU A 61 5.84 -18.44 -7.75
CA GLU A 61 6.83 -18.26 -8.82
C GLU A 61 8.19 -18.90 -8.49
N ILE A 62 8.60 -18.92 -7.22
CA ILE A 62 9.81 -19.66 -6.80
C ILE A 62 9.63 -21.16 -7.05
N SER A 63 8.48 -21.73 -6.62
CA SER A 63 8.19 -23.16 -6.82
C SER A 63 8.11 -23.52 -8.31
N ASN A 64 7.45 -22.68 -9.11
CA ASN A 64 7.36 -22.84 -10.54
C ASN A 64 8.73 -22.76 -11.22
N GLN A 65 9.60 -21.83 -10.83
CA GLN A 65 10.97 -21.76 -11.36
C GLN A 65 11.83 -22.94 -10.90
N PHE A 66 11.66 -23.40 -9.64
CA PHE A 66 12.37 -24.53 -9.08
C PHE A 66 12.03 -25.84 -9.81
N SER A 67 10.81 -25.99 -10.35
CA SER A 67 10.44 -27.17 -11.14
C SER A 67 11.34 -27.38 -12.38
N ASN A 68 11.95 -26.31 -12.90
CA ASN A 68 12.92 -26.41 -14.01
C ASN A 68 14.28 -26.98 -13.58
N GLU A 69 14.53 -27.16 -12.27
CA GLU A 69 15.71 -27.85 -11.72
C GLU A 69 15.47 -29.37 -11.58
N LEU A 70 14.25 -29.86 -11.82
CA LEU A 70 13.81 -31.22 -11.64
C LEU A 70 13.46 -31.88 -12.99
N PRO A 71 13.53 -33.23 -13.09
CA PRO A 71 12.99 -33.93 -14.24
C PRO A 71 11.50 -33.72 -14.41
N SER A 72 11.04 -33.55 -15.65
CA SER A 72 9.63 -33.53 -16.00
C SER A 72 9.22 -34.87 -16.64
N LEU A 73 8.04 -35.38 -16.27
CA LEU A 73 7.44 -36.56 -16.88
C LEU A 73 6.13 -36.12 -17.55
N SER A 74 5.99 -36.47 -18.81
CA SER A 74 4.75 -36.25 -19.58
C SER A 74 4.30 -37.55 -20.23
N VAL A 75 2.99 -37.70 -20.33
CA VAL A 75 2.35 -38.76 -21.10
C VAL A 75 1.41 -38.11 -22.11
N SER A 76 1.38 -38.63 -23.32
CA SER A 76 0.42 -38.22 -24.30
C SER A 76 -0.21 -39.46 -24.96
N SER A 77 -1.29 -39.28 -25.68
CA SER A 77 -1.90 -40.33 -26.52
C SER A 77 -2.01 -39.79 -27.93
N ASN A 78 -1.40 -40.50 -28.87
CA ASN A 78 -1.34 -40.09 -30.26
C ASN A 78 -1.92 -41.17 -31.14
N TYR A 79 -2.74 -40.76 -32.11
CA TYR A 79 -3.15 -41.60 -33.23
C TYR A 79 -2.32 -41.22 -34.46
N LEU A 80 -1.67 -42.20 -35.05
CA LEU A 80 -0.90 -42.07 -36.27
C LEU A 80 -1.59 -42.86 -37.37
N GLY A 81 -2.21 -42.15 -38.32
CA GLY A 81 -2.66 -42.73 -39.59
C GLY A 81 -1.65 -42.43 -40.68
N ALA A 82 -1.00 -43.44 -41.23
CA ALA A 82 -0.05 -43.27 -42.31
C ALA A 82 -0.50 -44.11 -43.53
N SER A 83 -0.35 -43.54 -44.71
CA SER A 83 -0.52 -44.22 -45.98
C SER A 83 0.81 -44.05 -46.75
N VAL A 84 1.56 -45.14 -46.92
CA VAL A 84 2.88 -45.12 -47.56
C VAL A 84 2.85 -45.99 -48.82
N PRO A 85 3.37 -45.51 -49.96
CA PRO A 85 3.52 -46.35 -51.16
C PRO A 85 4.43 -47.56 -50.88
N ALA A 86 4.00 -48.74 -51.32
CA ALA A 86 4.79 -49.96 -51.21
C ALA A 86 5.78 -50.08 -52.38
N GLY A 87 6.90 -49.38 -52.32
CA GLY A 87 7.91 -49.36 -53.37
C GLY A 87 7.35 -48.91 -54.73
N ASP A 88 7.80 -49.55 -55.83
CA ASP A 88 7.38 -49.23 -57.19
C ASP A 88 5.97 -49.74 -57.55
N THR A 89 5.21 -50.24 -56.59
CA THR A 89 3.83 -50.72 -56.81
C THR A 89 2.85 -49.65 -56.41
N ASN A 90 1.74 -49.54 -57.17
CA ASN A 90 0.62 -48.62 -56.86
C ASN A 90 -0.18 -49.06 -55.63
N VAL A 91 0.39 -49.83 -54.72
CA VAL A 91 -0.23 -50.29 -53.48
C VAL A 91 0.13 -49.35 -52.32
N LEU A 92 -0.90 -48.81 -51.69
CA LEU A 92 -0.76 -48.00 -50.48
C LEU A 92 -0.86 -48.90 -49.24
N ILE A 93 0.23 -48.98 -48.49
CA ILE A 93 0.20 -49.61 -47.16
C ILE A 93 -0.40 -48.60 -46.17
N LYS A 94 -1.66 -48.87 -45.75
CA LYS A 94 -2.28 -48.10 -44.67
C LYS A 94 -1.87 -48.69 -43.34
N ARG A 95 -1.30 -47.87 -42.48
CA ARG A 95 -0.96 -48.23 -41.11
C ARG A 95 -1.63 -47.26 -40.14
N ASN A 96 -2.42 -47.79 -39.23
CA ASN A 96 -3.00 -47.08 -38.14
C ASN A 96 -2.34 -47.55 -36.84
N SER A 97 -1.88 -46.61 -36.06
CA SER A 97 -1.19 -46.89 -34.81
C SER A 97 -1.69 -45.96 -33.72
N TYR A 98 -1.98 -46.50 -32.54
CA TYR A 98 -2.17 -45.73 -31.33
C TYR A 98 -0.90 -45.82 -30.51
N ILE A 99 -0.28 -44.68 -30.20
CA ILE A 99 0.98 -44.57 -29.51
C ILE A 99 0.74 -43.86 -28.21
N LEU A 100 1.18 -44.49 -27.08
CA LEU A 100 1.13 -43.94 -25.75
C LEU A 100 2.59 -43.68 -25.27
N PRO A 101 3.15 -42.49 -25.59
CA PRO A 101 4.50 -42.15 -25.16
C PRO A 101 4.55 -41.58 -23.76
N PHE A 102 5.47 -42.07 -22.98
CA PHE A 102 5.95 -41.51 -21.73
C PHE A 102 7.31 -40.84 -21.99
N MET A 103 7.38 -39.52 -21.71
CA MET A 103 8.61 -38.76 -21.98
C MET A 103 9.11 -38.13 -20.69
N VAL A 104 10.34 -38.43 -20.33
CA VAL A 104 11.11 -37.80 -19.26
C VAL A 104 12.06 -36.80 -19.87
N ARG A 105 12.02 -35.54 -19.41
CA ARG A 105 13.00 -34.53 -19.81
C ARG A 105 13.69 -33.99 -18.60
N TYR A 106 15.01 -33.85 -18.65
CA TYR A 106 15.81 -33.27 -17.59
C TYR A 106 16.99 -32.49 -18.16
N GLU A 107 17.17 -31.26 -17.69
CA GLU A 107 18.35 -30.42 -17.96
C GLU A 107 19.19 -30.35 -16.68
N PRO A 108 20.24 -31.20 -16.54
CA PRO A 108 21.19 -31.10 -15.44
C PRO A 108 21.85 -29.72 -15.42
N ASP A 109 21.69 -28.99 -14.30
CA ASP A 109 22.11 -27.58 -14.20
C ASP A 109 23.55 -27.42 -13.81
N PHE A 110 24.50 -27.96 -14.62
CA PHE A 110 25.95 -27.93 -14.36
C PHE A 110 26.48 -26.49 -14.20
N LEU A 111 25.93 -25.54 -14.94
CA LEU A 111 26.31 -24.13 -14.86
C LEU A 111 25.53 -23.36 -13.81
N LEU A 112 24.63 -24.01 -13.08
CA LEU A 112 23.75 -23.39 -12.10
C LEU A 112 22.91 -22.24 -12.68
N LYS A 113 22.50 -22.36 -13.96
CA LYS A 113 21.66 -21.35 -14.65
C LYS A 113 20.26 -21.34 -14.08
N ASN A 114 19.59 -22.50 -13.97
CA ASN A 114 18.24 -22.63 -13.43
C ASN A 114 18.19 -22.31 -11.94
N ARG A 115 19.24 -22.77 -11.19
CA ARG A 115 19.42 -22.39 -9.78
C ARG A 115 19.56 -20.88 -9.59
N ASP A 116 20.28 -20.18 -10.47
CA ASP A 116 20.37 -18.71 -10.43
C ASP A 116 19.03 -18.05 -10.76
N LYS A 117 18.25 -18.57 -11.71
CA LYS A 117 16.88 -18.09 -11.96
C LYS A 117 16.00 -18.25 -10.71
N THR A 118 16.08 -19.37 -9.99
CA THR A 118 15.38 -19.58 -8.72
C THR A 118 15.86 -18.60 -7.64
N LYS A 119 17.16 -18.29 -7.57
CA LYS A 119 17.69 -17.26 -6.66
C LYS A 119 17.19 -15.86 -7.01
N SER A 120 17.08 -15.53 -8.31
CA SER A 120 16.49 -14.28 -8.77
C SER A 120 15.04 -14.15 -8.30
N LYS A 121 14.22 -15.19 -8.47
CA LYS A 121 12.85 -15.24 -7.97
C LYS A 121 12.75 -15.12 -6.43
N LYS A 122 13.69 -15.73 -5.68
CA LYS A 122 13.77 -15.55 -4.22
C LYS A 122 14.07 -14.09 -3.82
N SER A 123 14.88 -13.38 -4.60
CA SER A 123 15.12 -11.95 -4.36
C SER A 123 13.86 -11.12 -4.64
N LEU A 124 13.13 -11.39 -5.72
CA LEU A 124 11.86 -10.72 -6.01
C LEU A 124 10.78 -11.02 -4.95
N PHE A 125 10.75 -12.24 -4.41
CA PHE A 125 9.89 -12.55 -3.27
C PHE A 125 10.22 -11.69 -2.04
N LYS A 126 11.51 -11.52 -1.71
CA LYS A 126 11.92 -10.64 -0.61
C LYS A 126 11.52 -9.17 -0.88
N ALA A 127 11.65 -8.73 -2.13
CA ALA A 127 11.18 -7.40 -2.54
C ALA A 127 9.66 -7.25 -2.33
N SER A 128 8.87 -8.27 -2.70
CA SER A 128 7.42 -8.23 -2.50
C SER A 128 7.00 -8.22 -1.04
N VAL A 129 7.73 -8.90 -0.15
CA VAL A 129 7.52 -8.84 1.32
C VAL A 129 7.82 -7.45 1.86
N ALA A 130 8.88 -6.81 1.39
CA ALA A 130 9.20 -5.44 1.77
C ALA A 130 8.11 -4.45 1.28
N ASN A 131 7.65 -4.59 0.04
CA ASN A 131 6.54 -3.80 -0.51
C ASN A 131 5.23 -4.01 0.27
N GLN A 132 4.93 -5.24 0.68
CA GLN A 132 3.82 -5.54 1.57
C GLN A 132 3.93 -4.72 2.86
N LYS A 133 5.08 -4.74 3.53
CA LYS A 133 5.32 -3.95 4.76
C LYS A 133 5.12 -2.44 4.51
N ALA A 134 5.60 -1.90 3.40
CA ALA A 134 5.37 -0.50 3.01
C ALA A 134 3.88 -0.19 2.86
N THR A 135 3.11 -1.10 2.27
CA THR A 135 1.65 -0.96 2.10
C THR A 135 0.93 -0.93 3.46
N TYR A 136 1.32 -1.79 4.40
CA TYR A 136 0.78 -1.78 5.77
C TYR A 136 1.04 -0.45 6.48
N ILE A 137 2.29 0.03 6.46
CA ILE A 137 2.67 1.31 7.07
C ILE A 137 1.89 2.48 6.46
N SER A 138 1.77 2.50 5.12
CA SER A 138 1.02 3.54 4.43
C SER A 138 -0.46 3.53 4.83
N LEU A 139 -1.10 2.35 4.85
CA LEU A 139 -2.50 2.23 5.27
C LEU A 139 -2.71 2.73 6.69
N LEU A 140 -1.88 2.30 7.64
CA LEU A 140 -2.01 2.72 9.05
C LEU A 140 -1.88 4.23 9.20
N THR A 141 -0.94 4.84 8.47
CA THR A 141 -0.79 6.30 8.42
C THR A 141 -2.00 7.00 7.82
N ASP A 142 -2.54 6.46 6.72
CA ASP A 142 -3.71 7.02 6.03
C ASP A 142 -4.99 6.92 6.90
N VAL A 143 -5.17 5.81 7.63
CA VAL A 143 -6.26 5.61 8.59
C VAL A 143 -6.14 6.63 9.73
N ALA A 144 -4.95 6.77 10.29
CA ALA A 144 -4.69 7.70 11.39
C ALA A 144 -4.97 9.16 10.97
N ASN A 145 -4.45 9.58 9.83
CA ASN A 145 -4.69 10.93 9.31
C ASN A 145 -6.17 11.18 8.99
N ALA A 146 -6.86 10.20 8.42
CA ALA A 146 -8.28 10.33 8.15
C ALA A 146 -9.10 10.45 9.44
N TYR A 147 -8.76 9.66 10.47
CA TYR A 147 -9.44 9.72 11.76
C TYR A 147 -9.24 11.06 12.47
N ILE A 148 -8.00 11.56 12.56
CA ILE A 148 -7.72 12.90 13.13
C ILE A 148 -8.47 14.00 12.37
N ASN A 149 -8.53 13.93 11.05
CA ASN A 149 -9.28 14.90 10.27
C ASN A 149 -10.80 14.83 10.52
N ILE A 150 -11.36 13.65 10.78
CA ILE A 150 -12.77 13.51 11.18
C ILE A 150 -13.01 14.25 12.50
N LEU A 151 -12.16 14.00 13.51
CA LEU A 151 -12.27 14.66 14.81
C LEU A 151 -12.10 16.18 14.70
N LEU A 152 -11.19 16.63 13.85
CA LEU A 152 -11.00 18.04 13.55
C LEU A 152 -12.27 18.64 12.95
N TYR A 153 -12.87 18.04 11.93
CA TYR A 153 -14.10 18.56 11.32
C TYR A 153 -15.29 18.54 12.28
N ASP A 154 -15.39 17.53 13.16
CA ASP A 154 -16.41 17.52 14.20
C ASP A 154 -16.31 18.77 15.08
N TYR A 155 -15.11 19.07 15.54
CA TYR A 155 -14.85 20.26 16.36
C TYR A 155 -15.12 21.57 15.62
N LEU A 156 -14.61 21.67 14.38
CA LEU A 156 -14.81 22.88 13.57
C LEU A 156 -16.29 23.15 13.25
N ILE A 157 -17.06 22.11 12.95
CA ILE A 157 -18.50 22.20 12.68
C ILE A 157 -19.25 22.65 13.93
N GLU A 158 -18.89 22.13 15.11
CA GLU A 158 -19.48 22.56 16.40
C GLU A 158 -19.27 24.06 16.61
N LYS A 159 -18.02 24.54 16.49
CA LYS A 159 -17.69 25.96 16.64
C LYS A 159 -18.30 26.85 15.57
N GLN A 160 -18.30 26.40 14.31
CA GLN A 160 -18.90 27.15 13.20
C GLN A 160 -20.41 27.27 13.35
N ARG A 161 -21.10 26.26 13.89
CA ARG A 161 -22.52 26.31 14.20
C ARG A 161 -22.83 27.42 15.23
N GLU A 162 -21.99 27.55 16.26
CA GLU A 162 -22.12 28.65 17.23
C GLU A 162 -21.95 30.02 16.56
N ILE A 163 -20.94 30.18 15.68
CA ILE A 163 -20.69 31.41 14.94
C ILE A 163 -21.92 31.77 14.07
N VAL A 164 -22.45 30.79 13.32
CA VAL A 164 -23.67 31.02 12.49
C VAL A 164 -24.82 31.42 13.35
N LYS A 165 -25.09 30.79 14.48
CA LYS A 165 -26.13 31.13 15.42
C LYS A 165 -25.98 32.57 15.96
N ASP A 166 -24.76 32.95 16.35
CA ASP A 166 -24.47 34.30 16.82
C ASP A 166 -24.67 35.36 15.73
N LYS A 167 -24.36 35.04 14.47
CA LYS A 167 -24.61 35.90 13.30
C LYS A 167 -26.10 35.99 12.96
N GLU A 168 -26.88 34.95 13.16
CA GLU A 168 -28.34 34.98 13.03
C GLU A 168 -28.97 35.90 14.08
N GLU A 169 -28.52 35.77 15.34
CA GLU A 169 -28.97 36.69 16.41
C GLU A 169 -28.60 38.15 16.10
N ASN A 170 -27.39 38.39 15.59
CA ASN A 170 -26.95 39.74 15.19
C ASN A 170 -27.80 40.30 14.03
N ARG A 171 -28.14 39.50 13.02
CA ARG A 171 -29.02 39.86 11.92
C ARG A 171 -30.40 40.25 12.43
N ASP A 172 -31.02 39.48 13.30
CA ASP A 172 -32.36 39.71 13.79
C ASP A 172 -32.44 41.02 14.62
N PHE A 173 -31.41 41.26 15.43
CA PHE A 173 -31.28 42.50 16.16
C PHE A 173 -31.14 43.72 15.23
N ASN A 174 -30.32 43.65 14.21
CA ASN A 174 -30.12 44.75 13.27
C ASN A 174 -31.30 44.93 12.30
N LYS A 175 -32.05 43.89 11.96
CA LYS A 175 -33.29 43.98 11.21
C LYS A 175 -34.33 44.84 11.98
N ASN A 176 -34.40 44.67 13.30
CA ASN A 176 -35.25 45.52 14.12
C ASN A 176 -34.78 47.01 14.12
N LYS A 177 -33.45 47.25 14.23
CA LYS A 177 -32.90 48.60 14.13
C LYS A 177 -33.21 49.26 12.78
N PHE A 178 -33.12 48.52 11.69
CA PHE A 178 -33.49 49.00 10.35
C PHE A 178 -34.96 49.38 10.28
N ASN A 179 -35.86 48.56 10.83
CA ASN A 179 -37.30 48.86 10.87
C ASN A 179 -37.61 50.13 11.65
N PHE A 180 -36.76 50.50 12.63
CA PHE A 180 -36.85 51.76 13.37
C PHE A 180 -36.03 52.90 12.75
N GLY A 181 -35.43 52.71 11.56
CA GLY A 181 -34.66 53.74 10.85
C GLY A 181 -33.28 54.05 11.49
N VAL A 182 -32.75 53.17 12.34
CA VAL A 182 -31.51 53.39 13.08
C VAL A 182 -30.26 53.03 12.27
N ILE A 183 -30.39 52.12 11.30
CA ILE A 183 -29.30 51.72 10.39
C ILE A 183 -29.71 51.80 8.94
N SER A 184 -28.75 51.95 8.02
CA SER A 184 -29.01 52.02 6.60
C SER A 184 -29.33 50.63 5.99
N PHE A 185 -29.93 50.66 4.78
CA PHE A 185 -30.14 49.45 3.98
C PHE A 185 -28.79 48.77 3.59
N ILE A 186 -27.75 49.57 3.37
CA ILE A 186 -26.42 49.08 3.07
C ILE A 186 -25.85 48.30 4.25
N ASP A 187 -25.90 48.86 5.47
CA ASP A 187 -25.42 48.18 6.68
C ASP A 187 -26.15 46.85 6.94
N LEU A 188 -27.50 46.85 6.67
CA LEU A 188 -28.27 45.62 6.82
C LEU A 188 -27.86 44.55 5.80
N ASN A 189 -27.60 44.94 4.53
CA ASN A 189 -27.12 44.00 3.49
C ASN A 189 -25.74 43.43 3.81
N ASP A 190 -24.84 44.25 4.39
CA ASP A 190 -23.51 43.76 4.82
C ASP A 190 -23.65 42.68 5.89
N ILE A 191 -24.56 42.83 6.84
CA ILE A 191 -24.83 41.84 7.88
C ILE A 191 -25.40 40.54 7.28
N PHE A 192 -26.30 40.63 6.30
CA PHE A 192 -26.82 39.46 5.59
C PHE A 192 -25.69 38.75 4.78
N SER A 193 -24.84 39.52 4.12
CA SER A 193 -23.71 39.01 3.36
C SER A 193 -22.76 38.26 4.27
N GLU A 194 -22.41 38.81 5.43
CA GLU A 194 -21.54 38.18 6.42
C GLU A 194 -22.15 36.87 6.95
N LEU A 195 -23.47 36.85 7.29
CA LEU A 195 -24.16 35.64 7.71
C LEU A 195 -24.12 34.56 6.64
N ASN A 196 -24.39 34.91 5.38
CA ASN A 196 -24.33 33.95 4.27
C ASN A 196 -22.93 33.41 4.08
N SER A 197 -21.89 34.24 4.22
CA SER A 197 -20.49 33.78 4.17
C SER A 197 -20.18 32.75 5.26
N GLN A 198 -20.68 32.96 6.49
CA GLN A 198 -20.49 31.99 7.57
C GLN A 198 -21.28 30.67 7.34
N LYS A 199 -22.42 30.71 6.71
CA LYS A 199 -23.19 29.51 6.30
C LYS A 199 -22.46 28.72 5.23
N ILE A 200 -21.88 29.40 4.24
CA ILE A 200 -21.05 28.74 3.20
C ILE A 200 -19.85 28.02 3.83
N ILE A 201 -19.19 28.64 4.83
CA ILE A 201 -18.09 27.99 5.56
C ILE A 201 -18.60 26.74 6.29
N TYR A 202 -19.73 26.83 6.98
CA TYR A 202 -20.36 25.70 7.66
C TYR A 202 -20.66 24.53 6.70
N ASP A 203 -21.29 24.81 5.57
CA ASP A 203 -21.64 23.81 4.56
C ASP A 203 -20.40 23.15 3.96
N ASN A 204 -19.33 23.93 3.73
CA ASN A 204 -18.04 23.40 3.27
C ASN A 204 -17.39 22.46 4.30
N LEU A 205 -17.44 22.78 5.60
CA LEU A 205 -16.92 21.92 6.66
C LEU A 205 -17.69 20.59 6.73
N VAL A 206 -19.02 20.63 6.64
CA VAL A 206 -19.88 19.44 6.61
C VAL A 206 -19.57 18.58 5.38
N LYS A 207 -19.38 19.20 4.22
CA LYS A 207 -18.99 18.50 2.98
C LYS A 207 -17.62 17.80 3.16
N GLN A 208 -16.63 18.48 3.71
CA GLN A 208 -15.29 17.91 3.92
C GLN A 208 -15.31 16.77 4.95
N GLN A 209 -16.06 16.92 6.03
CA GLN A 209 -16.30 15.85 7.00
C GLN A 209 -16.85 14.60 6.33
N LYS A 210 -17.93 14.72 5.55
CA LYS A 210 -18.55 13.58 4.85
C LYS A 210 -17.57 12.93 3.87
N THR A 211 -16.85 13.73 3.09
CA THR A 211 -15.83 13.21 2.17
C THR A 211 -14.74 12.43 2.90
N THR A 212 -14.29 12.92 4.06
CA THR A 212 -13.29 12.26 4.89
C THR A 212 -13.85 10.99 5.51
N LEU A 213 -15.11 10.99 5.97
CA LEU A 213 -15.79 9.79 6.47
C LEU A 213 -15.89 8.69 5.39
N TYR A 214 -16.22 9.03 4.16
CA TYR A 214 -16.29 8.06 3.06
C TYR A 214 -14.92 7.49 2.70
N LYS A 215 -13.88 8.33 2.70
CA LYS A 215 -12.50 7.87 2.55
C LYS A 215 -12.10 6.93 3.69
N PHE A 216 -12.41 7.30 4.92
CA PHE A 216 -12.13 6.49 6.11
C PHE A 216 -12.84 5.13 6.06
N ALA A 217 -14.11 5.09 5.65
CA ALA A 217 -14.84 3.83 5.42
C ALA A 217 -14.06 2.88 4.50
N SER A 218 -13.62 3.38 3.35
CA SER A 218 -12.84 2.59 2.40
C SER A 218 -11.53 2.07 3.01
N LEU A 219 -10.85 2.89 3.84
CA LEU A 219 -9.59 2.51 4.48
C LEU A 219 -9.79 1.39 5.51
N ILE A 220 -10.88 1.41 6.28
CA ILE A 220 -11.19 0.36 7.26
C ILE A 220 -11.94 -0.84 6.64
N GLY A 221 -12.23 -0.81 5.34
CA GLY A 221 -12.90 -1.89 4.62
C GLY A 221 -14.41 -1.95 4.82
N ARG A 222 -15.05 -0.82 5.19
CA ARG A 222 -16.51 -0.70 5.29
C ARG A 222 -17.11 0.00 4.06
N SER A 223 -18.41 -0.21 3.87
CA SER A 223 -19.17 0.56 2.88
C SER A 223 -19.37 2.00 3.35
N ALA A 224 -19.37 2.95 2.40
CA ALA A 224 -19.69 4.35 2.67
C ALA A 224 -21.13 4.54 3.21
N TYR A 225 -22.02 3.59 2.99
CA TYR A 225 -23.40 3.63 3.51
C TYR A 225 -23.48 3.35 5.03
N ASP A 226 -22.47 2.65 5.59
CA ASP A 226 -22.49 2.18 6.99
C ASP A 226 -21.67 3.09 7.93
N ILE A 227 -21.17 4.23 7.42
CA ILE A 227 -20.16 5.02 8.13
C ILE A 227 -20.73 6.25 8.86
N GLU A 228 -21.99 6.65 8.63
CA GLU A 228 -22.52 7.92 9.16
C GLU A 228 -22.53 7.98 10.71
N ASN A 229 -22.66 6.85 11.39
CA ASN A 229 -22.82 6.76 12.86
C ASN A 229 -21.65 6.01 13.53
N ILE A 230 -20.41 6.21 13.10
CA ILE A 230 -19.26 5.62 13.78
C ILE A 230 -19.01 6.23 15.15
N GLN A 231 -18.67 5.40 16.12
CA GLN A 231 -18.19 5.87 17.42
C GLN A 231 -16.81 6.53 17.23
N ARG A 232 -16.59 7.65 17.91
CA ARG A 232 -15.34 8.41 17.80
C ARG A 232 -15.07 9.19 19.06
N GLY A 233 -13.79 9.40 19.33
CA GLY A 233 -13.31 10.22 20.42
C GLY A 233 -13.48 11.71 20.15
N ARG A 234 -12.73 12.52 20.91
CA ARG A 234 -12.62 13.97 20.71
C ARG A 234 -11.18 14.35 20.47
N LEU A 235 -10.94 15.33 19.61
CA LEU A 235 -9.59 15.81 19.28
C LEU A 235 -8.81 16.27 20.52
N GLU A 236 -9.51 16.82 21.51
CA GLU A 236 -8.92 17.34 22.74
C GLU A 236 -8.33 16.24 23.64
N ASN A 237 -8.83 15.00 23.51
CA ASN A 237 -8.42 13.87 24.33
C ASN A 237 -7.19 13.13 23.79
N PHE A 238 -6.78 13.43 22.54
CA PHE A 238 -5.56 12.84 21.98
C PHE A 238 -4.32 13.35 22.71
N GLU A 239 -3.48 12.43 23.15
CA GLU A 239 -2.22 12.74 23.80
C GLU A 239 -1.06 12.77 22.78
N TYR A 240 -0.02 13.53 23.10
CA TYR A 240 1.18 13.58 22.28
C TYR A 240 2.22 12.58 22.76
N LEU A 241 3.05 12.11 21.84
CA LEU A 241 4.25 11.38 22.21
C LEU A 241 5.25 12.32 22.91
N GLU A 242 5.66 11.97 24.13
CA GLU A 242 6.54 12.82 24.94
C GLU A 242 7.95 12.97 24.36
N LYS A 243 8.44 11.98 23.62
CA LYS A 243 9.82 11.97 23.11
C LYS A 243 9.84 11.68 21.59
N ILE A 244 10.25 12.68 20.85
CA ILE A 244 10.63 12.54 19.45
C ILE A 244 12.15 12.52 19.38
N PRO A 245 12.76 11.63 18.59
CA PRO A 245 14.20 11.66 18.37
C PRO A 245 14.59 12.99 17.71
N GLU A 246 15.51 13.73 18.32
CA GLU A 246 16.04 15.00 17.76
C GLU A 246 16.88 14.75 16.49
N SER A 247 17.44 13.55 16.36
CA SER A 247 18.19 13.09 15.19
C SER A 247 17.90 11.63 14.89
N VAL A 248 17.89 11.29 13.62
CA VAL A 248 17.65 9.94 13.16
C VAL A 248 18.97 9.33 12.68
N SER A 249 19.30 8.14 13.19
CA SER A 249 20.48 7.40 12.73
C SER A 249 20.32 6.96 11.27
N TYR A 250 21.40 7.00 10.50
CA TYR A 250 21.43 6.46 9.13
C TYR A 250 20.96 5.00 9.04
N ASP A 251 21.17 4.20 10.09
CA ASP A 251 20.75 2.79 10.10
C ASP A 251 19.22 2.63 9.96
N LEU A 252 18.43 3.59 10.44
CA LEU A 252 16.98 3.56 10.29
C LEU A 252 16.52 3.76 8.84
N ILE A 253 17.31 4.48 8.04
CA ILE A 253 17.01 4.70 6.60
C ILE A 253 17.13 3.36 5.86
N TYR A 254 18.19 2.58 6.10
CA TYR A 254 18.41 1.30 5.44
C TYR A 254 17.44 0.20 5.85
N ASN A 255 16.74 0.38 6.97
CA ASN A 255 15.68 -0.54 7.42
C ASN A 255 14.30 -0.20 6.83
N ARG A 256 14.19 0.87 6.04
CA ARG A 256 12.93 1.23 5.38
C ARG A 256 12.52 0.16 4.36
N PRO A 257 11.23 -0.18 4.30
CA PRO A 257 10.75 -1.20 3.39
C PRO A 257 10.98 -0.89 1.91
N ASP A 258 10.89 0.37 1.49
CA ASP A 258 11.14 0.82 0.11
C ASP A 258 12.61 0.64 -0.30
N ILE A 259 13.55 0.92 0.60
CA ILE A 259 14.98 0.66 0.40
C ILE A 259 15.24 -0.85 0.30
N ILE A 260 14.68 -1.65 1.21
CA ILE A 260 14.80 -3.11 1.18
C ILE A 260 14.21 -3.68 -0.10
N GLU A 261 13.09 -3.14 -0.58
CA GLU A 261 12.46 -3.56 -1.82
C GLU A 261 13.40 -3.36 -3.01
N ILE A 262 13.90 -2.14 -3.21
CA ILE A 262 14.75 -1.81 -4.37
C ILE A 262 16.08 -2.54 -4.32
N GLU A 263 16.68 -2.73 -3.15
CA GLU A 263 17.90 -3.57 -2.98
C GLU A 263 17.68 -5.00 -3.44
N ASN A 264 16.53 -5.61 -3.10
CA ASN A 264 16.24 -6.97 -3.51
C ASN A 264 15.92 -7.06 -5.01
N LYS A 265 15.34 -6.03 -5.62
CA LYS A 265 15.19 -5.90 -7.08
C LYS A 265 16.58 -5.81 -7.75
N LEU A 266 17.49 -5.02 -7.22
CA LEU A 266 18.89 -4.94 -7.69
C LEU A 266 19.62 -6.28 -7.60
N LYS A 267 19.46 -7.01 -6.46
CA LYS A 267 20.02 -8.35 -6.29
C LYS A 267 19.50 -9.32 -7.36
N SER A 268 18.19 -9.26 -7.65
CA SER A 268 17.57 -10.05 -8.72
C SER A 268 18.14 -9.69 -10.10
N ALA A 269 18.19 -8.42 -10.47
CA ALA A 269 18.71 -7.96 -11.75
C ALA A 269 20.20 -8.31 -11.97
N LYS A 270 21.02 -8.25 -10.91
CA LYS A 270 22.43 -8.70 -10.95
C LYS A 270 22.51 -10.19 -11.24
N ILE A 271 21.62 -11.00 -10.67
CA ILE A 271 21.54 -12.43 -10.95
C ILE A 271 21.11 -12.67 -12.39
N ASP A 272 20.12 -11.89 -12.90
CA ASP A 272 19.62 -12.02 -14.28
C ASP A 272 20.71 -11.72 -15.33
N ILE A 273 21.63 -10.77 -15.06
CA ILE A 273 22.82 -10.55 -15.89
C ILE A 273 23.69 -11.81 -15.91
N ARG A 274 23.88 -12.46 -14.77
CA ARG A 274 24.66 -13.71 -14.68
C ARG A 274 24.00 -14.86 -15.43
N VAL A 275 22.67 -14.96 -15.35
CA VAL A 275 21.88 -15.92 -16.13
C VAL A 275 22.07 -15.66 -17.63
N ALA A 276 21.91 -14.43 -18.09
CA ALA A 276 22.09 -14.06 -19.49
C ALA A 276 23.50 -14.37 -20.02
N LYS A 277 24.54 -14.23 -19.19
CA LYS A 277 25.89 -14.66 -19.53
C LYS A 277 25.98 -16.18 -19.67
N LYS A 278 25.31 -16.97 -18.84
CA LYS A 278 25.29 -18.44 -18.90
C LYS A 278 24.55 -18.98 -20.13
N GLU A 279 23.67 -18.21 -20.75
CA GLU A 279 22.97 -18.54 -21.99
C GLU A 279 23.92 -18.63 -23.21
N PHE A 280 25.17 -18.15 -23.09
CA PHE A 280 26.16 -18.29 -24.13
C PHE A 280 26.87 -19.67 -24.11
N PHE A 281 26.68 -20.47 -23.08
CA PHE A 281 27.25 -21.81 -22.96
C PHE A 281 26.27 -22.89 -23.39
N PRO A 282 26.76 -24.09 -23.79
CA PRO A 282 25.93 -25.24 -24.11
C PRO A 282 25.02 -25.65 -22.96
N THR A 283 23.83 -26.13 -23.29
CA THR A 283 22.94 -26.80 -22.34
C THR A 283 23.02 -28.32 -22.55
N PHE A 284 23.06 -29.04 -21.44
CA PHE A 284 23.04 -30.50 -21.45
C PHE A 284 21.58 -30.95 -21.20
N ASN A 285 21.09 -31.83 -22.09
CA ASN A 285 19.72 -32.29 -22.02
C ASN A 285 19.68 -33.83 -22.02
N ILE A 286 18.89 -34.41 -21.14
CA ILE A 286 18.59 -35.84 -21.08
C ILE A 286 17.11 -36.00 -21.41
N THR A 287 16.83 -36.84 -22.41
CA THR A 287 15.46 -37.21 -22.79
C THR A 287 15.33 -38.72 -22.74
N GLY A 288 14.49 -39.22 -21.84
CA GLY A 288 14.06 -40.61 -21.81
C GLY A 288 12.69 -40.73 -22.47
N PHE A 289 12.53 -41.75 -23.26
CA PHE A 289 11.31 -42.05 -23.98
C PHE A 289 10.95 -43.51 -23.84
N LEU A 290 9.71 -43.80 -23.48
CA LEU A 290 9.12 -45.13 -23.48
C LEU A 290 7.74 -44.98 -24.15
N ALA A 291 7.46 -45.76 -25.18
CA ALA A 291 6.15 -45.74 -25.78
C ALA A 291 5.63 -47.16 -25.99
N PHE A 292 4.32 -47.29 -25.91
CA PHE A 292 3.58 -48.47 -26.30
C PHE A 292 2.84 -48.16 -27.59
N ASP A 293 3.01 -49.04 -28.59
CA ASP A 293 2.37 -48.94 -29.90
C ASP A 293 1.39 -50.11 -30.07
N THR A 294 0.18 -49.82 -30.50
CA THR A 294 -0.86 -50.83 -30.77
C THR A 294 -1.61 -50.54 -32.06
N ALA A 295 -1.61 -51.49 -32.96
CA ALA A 295 -2.42 -51.48 -34.17
C ALA A 295 -3.87 -51.86 -33.78
N GLY A 296 -4.82 -50.94 -33.96
CA GLY A 296 -6.23 -51.21 -33.72
C GLY A 296 -6.78 -50.95 -32.32
N GLY A 297 -5.99 -50.35 -31.42
CA GLY A 297 -6.47 -49.82 -30.12
C GLY A 297 -6.72 -50.83 -29.00
N GLY A 298 -6.27 -52.08 -29.14
CA GLY A 298 -6.36 -53.11 -28.07
C GLY A 298 -5.01 -53.31 -27.38
N ASN A 299 -4.99 -53.67 -26.06
CA ASN A 299 -3.81 -54.03 -25.28
C ASN A 299 -2.64 -53.03 -25.29
N PHE A 300 -2.90 -51.80 -24.83
CA PHE A 300 -1.91 -50.72 -24.78
C PHE A 300 -0.63 -51.06 -23.97
N PHE A 301 -0.68 -51.88 -22.95
CA PHE A 301 0.48 -52.19 -22.08
C PHE A 301 1.13 -53.54 -22.40
N ASN A 302 1.35 -53.83 -23.68
CA ASN A 302 2.08 -55.02 -24.09
C ASN A 302 3.56 -54.66 -24.28
N TRP A 303 4.44 -55.30 -23.49
CA TRP A 303 5.90 -55.07 -23.59
C TRP A 303 6.48 -55.51 -24.96
N ASN A 304 5.85 -56.42 -25.69
CA ASN A 304 6.30 -56.82 -27.02
C ASN A 304 6.08 -55.72 -28.11
N SER A 305 5.23 -54.76 -27.83
CA SER A 305 4.98 -53.59 -28.68
C SER A 305 5.53 -52.27 -28.05
N SER A 306 6.37 -52.38 -27.06
CA SER A 306 7.03 -51.22 -26.46
C SER A 306 8.37 -50.93 -27.10
N PHE A 307 8.72 -49.64 -27.16
CA PHE A 307 10.07 -49.22 -27.47
C PHE A 307 10.51 -48.08 -26.57
N ALA A 308 11.80 -48.11 -26.19
CA ALA A 308 12.37 -47.14 -25.32
C ALA A 308 13.75 -46.67 -25.82
N TYR A 309 14.04 -45.39 -25.57
CA TYR A 309 15.37 -44.87 -25.80
C TYR A 309 15.74 -43.81 -24.75
N LEU A 310 17.01 -43.64 -24.54
CA LEU A 310 17.59 -42.56 -23.73
C LEU A 310 18.58 -41.79 -24.60
N VAL A 311 18.34 -40.47 -24.71
CA VAL A 311 19.22 -39.55 -25.42
C VAL A 311 19.78 -38.55 -24.43
N ALA A 312 21.10 -38.42 -24.40
CA ALA A 312 21.79 -37.38 -23.65
C ALA A 312 22.66 -36.60 -24.64
N GLY A 313 22.59 -35.30 -24.59
CA GLY A 313 23.30 -34.46 -25.56
C GLY A 313 23.50 -33.01 -25.10
N LEU A 314 24.50 -32.40 -25.77
CA LEU A 314 24.77 -30.97 -25.63
C LEU A 314 24.12 -30.21 -26.79
N THR A 315 23.42 -29.13 -26.44
CA THR A 315 22.85 -28.22 -27.43
C THR A 315 23.46 -26.84 -27.27
N GLN A 316 24.00 -26.30 -28.36
CA GLN A 316 24.56 -24.94 -28.40
C GLN A 316 24.01 -24.21 -29.63
N ASP A 317 23.37 -23.08 -29.37
CA ASP A 317 23.02 -22.15 -30.45
C ASP A 317 24.26 -21.41 -30.93
N ILE A 318 24.70 -21.68 -32.15
CA ILE A 318 25.86 -21.02 -32.75
C ILE A 318 25.52 -19.64 -33.26
N PHE A 319 24.34 -19.50 -33.86
CA PHE A 319 23.87 -18.23 -34.39
C PHE A 319 22.35 -18.04 -34.12
N LYS A 320 21.98 -16.92 -33.49
CA LYS A 320 20.60 -16.49 -33.21
C LYS A 320 20.38 -15.03 -33.59
N GLY A 321 20.97 -14.53 -34.68
CA GLY A 321 20.76 -13.18 -35.13
C GLY A 321 21.07 -12.07 -34.08
N GLY A 322 22.03 -12.31 -33.19
CA GLY A 322 22.39 -11.35 -32.13
C GLY A 322 21.49 -11.36 -30.89
N ALA A 323 20.44 -12.20 -30.82
CA ALA A 323 19.45 -12.18 -29.74
C ALA A 323 20.07 -12.34 -28.34
N LYS A 324 21.06 -13.23 -28.15
CA LYS A 324 21.73 -13.42 -26.85
C LYS A 324 22.50 -12.17 -26.40
N ILE A 325 23.15 -11.48 -27.34
CA ILE A 325 23.88 -10.23 -27.06
C ILE A 325 22.88 -9.11 -26.67
N ALA A 326 21.79 -8.99 -27.44
CA ALA A 326 20.74 -8.04 -27.14
C ALA A 326 20.11 -8.28 -25.76
N ASN A 327 19.78 -9.56 -25.42
CA ASN A 327 19.24 -9.92 -24.10
C ASN A 327 20.22 -9.54 -22.97
N LEU A 328 21.51 -9.82 -23.12
CA LEU A 328 22.50 -9.41 -22.12
C LEU A 328 22.56 -7.88 -21.95
N LYS A 329 22.48 -7.11 -23.05
CA LYS A 329 22.44 -5.65 -23.01
C LYS A 329 21.17 -5.16 -22.30
N ILE A 330 20.00 -5.75 -22.57
CA ILE A 330 18.74 -5.45 -21.90
C ILE A 330 18.86 -5.68 -20.38
N ARG A 331 19.43 -6.82 -19.95
CA ARG A 331 19.60 -7.10 -18.50
C ARG A 331 20.57 -6.12 -17.83
N LYS A 332 21.64 -5.70 -18.52
CA LYS A 332 22.52 -4.66 -18.01
C LYS A 332 21.87 -3.30 -17.90
N ALA A 333 21.10 -2.90 -18.92
CA ALA A 333 20.34 -1.64 -18.89
C ALA A 333 19.31 -1.62 -17.75
N ARG A 334 18.60 -2.73 -17.55
CA ARG A 334 17.65 -2.88 -16.43
C ARG A 334 18.33 -2.77 -15.06
N PHE A 335 19.52 -3.33 -14.90
CA PHE A 335 20.29 -3.16 -13.66
C PHE A 335 20.69 -1.71 -13.42
N MET A 336 21.12 -0.98 -14.45
CA MET A 336 21.47 0.44 -14.33
C MET A 336 20.25 1.31 -14.02
N GLU A 337 19.10 1.05 -14.65
CA GLU A 337 17.82 1.68 -14.34
C GLU A 337 17.46 1.53 -12.86
N LEU A 338 17.52 0.30 -12.33
CA LEU A 338 17.26 0.02 -10.91
C LEU A 338 18.29 0.68 -9.98
N MET A 339 19.52 0.88 -10.43
CA MET A 339 20.56 1.59 -9.68
C MET A 339 20.20 3.09 -9.53
N GLU A 340 19.70 3.72 -10.58
CA GLU A 340 19.24 5.10 -10.49
C GLU A 340 17.94 5.21 -9.65
N GLU A 341 17.04 4.23 -9.75
CA GLU A 341 15.84 4.14 -8.89
C GLU A 341 16.25 4.01 -7.40
N TYR A 342 17.27 3.22 -7.08
CA TYR A 342 17.81 3.09 -5.72
C TYR A 342 18.32 4.44 -5.18
N LYS A 343 19.15 5.14 -5.97
CA LYS A 343 19.67 6.46 -5.59
C LYS A 343 18.55 7.47 -5.34
N GLN A 344 17.53 7.48 -6.22
CA GLN A 344 16.37 8.35 -6.05
C GLN A 344 15.53 8.01 -4.82
N THR A 345 15.36 6.73 -4.52
CA THR A 345 14.65 6.26 -3.33
C THR A 345 15.39 6.68 -2.05
N ASP A 346 16.71 6.55 -2.03
CA ASP A 346 17.56 6.99 -0.91
C ASP A 346 17.43 8.51 -0.66
N LEU A 347 17.55 9.34 -1.71
CA LEU A 347 17.35 10.77 -1.60
C LEU A 347 15.95 11.15 -1.12
N ASN A 348 14.93 10.46 -1.58
CA ASN A 348 13.55 10.67 -1.14
C ASN A 348 13.38 10.30 0.34
N ALA A 349 13.95 9.18 0.78
CA ALA A 349 13.89 8.73 2.17
C ALA A 349 14.52 9.76 3.12
N ILE A 350 15.70 10.27 2.79
CA ILE A 350 16.38 11.33 3.56
C ILE A 350 15.51 12.58 3.63
N ARG A 351 14.99 13.03 2.46
CA ARG A 351 14.13 14.22 2.39
C ARG A 351 12.88 14.08 3.25
N GLU A 352 12.21 12.92 3.20
CA GLU A 352 10.98 12.65 3.96
C GLU A 352 11.24 12.71 5.47
N ILE A 353 12.33 12.13 5.95
CA ILE A 353 12.69 12.14 7.37
C ILE A 353 13.00 13.57 7.84
N ILE A 354 13.86 14.29 7.11
CA ILE A 354 14.23 15.66 7.47
C ILE A 354 13.00 16.57 7.46
N ASN A 355 12.15 16.43 6.45
CA ASN A 355 10.92 17.22 6.34
C ASN A 355 9.96 16.91 7.52
N SER A 356 9.74 15.64 7.85
CA SER A 356 8.86 15.25 8.96
C SER A 356 9.35 15.80 10.32
N LEU A 357 10.65 15.76 10.58
CA LEU A 357 11.23 16.33 11.82
C LEU A 357 11.06 17.85 11.86
N ASN A 358 11.24 18.54 10.71
CA ASN A 358 11.02 19.99 10.63
C ASN A 358 9.55 20.36 10.83
N LEU A 359 8.62 19.63 10.23
CA LEU A 359 7.18 19.87 10.40
C LEU A 359 6.78 19.75 11.87
N ILE A 360 7.16 18.67 12.55
CA ILE A 360 6.84 18.50 13.98
C ILE A 360 7.35 19.67 14.82
N LYS A 361 8.57 20.17 14.55
CA LYS A 361 9.12 21.32 15.25
C LYS A 361 8.35 22.61 14.97
N GLN A 362 8.01 22.86 13.71
CA GLN A 362 7.28 24.07 13.32
C GLN A 362 5.84 24.05 13.83
N ASP A 363 5.15 22.92 13.71
CA ASP A 363 3.75 22.78 14.13
C ASP A 363 3.62 22.76 15.65
N LYS A 364 4.65 22.34 16.39
CA LYS A 364 4.73 22.54 17.83
C LYS A 364 4.70 24.04 18.18
N HIS A 365 5.53 24.85 17.53
CA HIS A 365 5.53 26.30 17.74
C HIS A 365 4.21 26.96 17.30
N ALA A 366 3.64 26.51 16.17
CA ALA A 366 2.35 27.00 15.71
C ALA A 366 1.22 26.71 16.70
N GLU A 367 1.19 25.50 17.27
CA GLU A 367 0.23 25.12 18.30
C GLU A 367 0.42 25.92 19.60
N GLU A 368 1.66 26.08 20.08
CA GLU A 368 1.94 26.90 21.27
C GLU A 368 1.47 28.36 21.08
N ASN A 369 1.71 28.95 19.91
CA ASN A 369 1.28 30.31 19.61
C ASN A 369 -0.25 30.43 19.45
N SER A 370 -0.89 29.48 18.79
CA SER A 370 -2.35 29.46 18.66
C SER A 370 -3.05 29.24 20.00
N LYS A 371 -2.47 28.41 20.89
CA LYS A 371 -2.95 28.24 22.27
C LYS A 371 -2.92 29.57 23.05
N LYS A 372 -1.81 30.31 22.97
CA LYS A 372 -1.72 31.64 23.59
C LYS A 372 -2.78 32.60 23.05
N GLN A 373 -3.06 32.57 21.74
CA GLN A 373 -4.13 33.38 21.16
C GLN A 373 -5.51 32.99 21.71
N VAL A 374 -5.79 31.71 21.87
CA VAL A 374 -7.03 31.23 22.49
C VAL A 374 -7.16 31.73 23.92
N GLU A 375 -6.10 31.67 24.73
CA GLU A 375 -6.10 32.15 26.13
C GLU A 375 -6.42 33.65 26.18
N LEU A 376 -5.77 34.49 25.35
CA LEU A 376 -6.03 35.92 25.28
C LEU A 376 -7.48 36.24 24.84
N GLU A 377 -7.98 35.59 23.81
CA GLU A 377 -9.33 35.82 23.33
C GLU A 377 -10.41 35.28 24.30
N LYS A 378 -10.08 34.23 25.05
CA LYS A 378 -10.94 33.75 26.15
C LYS A 378 -11.09 34.79 27.23
N ASP A 379 -10.00 35.47 27.63
CA ASP A 379 -10.05 36.53 28.60
C ASP A 379 -10.87 37.74 28.13
N ASN A 380 -10.69 38.11 26.83
CA ASN A 380 -11.49 39.15 26.18
C ASN A 380 -12.98 38.78 26.15
N TYR A 381 -13.29 37.54 25.79
CA TYR A 381 -14.67 37.02 25.79
C TYR A 381 -15.29 37.04 27.19
N LEU A 382 -14.56 36.56 28.22
CA LEU A 382 -15.04 36.56 29.61
C LEU A 382 -15.21 37.99 30.19
N ALA A 383 -14.33 38.93 29.83
CA ALA A 383 -14.43 40.32 30.18
C ALA A 383 -15.65 40.96 29.49
N SER A 384 -15.87 40.68 28.19
CA SER A 384 -17.05 41.18 27.48
C SER A 384 -18.34 40.61 28.03
N LYS A 385 -18.39 39.36 28.47
CA LYS A 385 -19.54 38.75 29.12
C LYS A 385 -19.91 39.48 30.41
N ARG A 386 -18.89 39.81 31.25
CA ARG A 386 -19.10 40.60 32.49
C ARG A 386 -19.61 42.01 32.20
N LYS A 387 -19.05 42.70 31.18
CA LYS A 387 -19.49 44.05 30.76
C LYS A 387 -20.91 44.04 30.20
N LEU A 388 -21.28 43.00 29.45
CA LEU A 388 -22.66 42.84 28.96
C LEU A 388 -23.65 42.73 30.15
N ASN A 389 -23.32 41.89 31.14
CA ASN A 389 -24.15 41.69 32.32
C ASN A 389 -24.28 42.99 33.18
N ALA A 390 -23.25 43.83 33.15
CA ALA A 390 -23.24 45.12 33.78
C ALA A 390 -23.90 46.25 32.92
N GLY A 391 -24.38 45.92 31.73
CA GLY A 391 -25.00 46.88 30.81
C GLY A 391 -24.04 47.91 30.19
N THR A 392 -22.70 47.66 30.23
CA THR A 392 -21.68 48.63 29.79
C THR A 392 -21.21 48.42 28.35
N ILE A 393 -21.61 47.34 27.69
CA ILE A 393 -21.37 47.08 26.27
C ILE A 393 -22.62 46.54 25.59
N SER A 394 -22.70 46.69 24.28
CA SER A 394 -23.79 46.16 23.49
C SER A 394 -23.71 44.61 23.35
N LYS A 395 -24.86 44.01 23.08
CA LYS A 395 -24.94 42.60 22.74
C LYS A 395 -24.12 42.25 21.49
N ILE A 396 -24.07 43.16 20.52
CA ILE A 396 -23.29 43.02 19.28
C ILE A 396 -21.81 42.93 19.58
N ASP A 397 -21.28 43.80 20.47
CA ASP A 397 -19.86 43.78 20.84
C ASP A 397 -19.50 42.50 21.59
N TYR A 398 -20.38 42.00 22.44
CA TYR A 398 -20.21 40.71 23.10
C TYR A 398 -20.17 39.55 22.09
N LEU A 399 -21.12 39.49 21.12
CA LEU A 399 -21.12 38.43 20.09
C LEU A 399 -19.89 38.51 19.21
N LYS A 400 -19.39 39.72 18.92
CA LYS A 400 -18.11 39.88 18.17
C LYS A 400 -16.94 39.26 18.92
N ASN A 401 -16.78 39.52 20.22
CA ASN A 401 -15.72 38.96 21.02
C ASN A 401 -15.86 37.42 21.19
N LYS A 402 -17.09 36.92 21.35
CA LYS A 402 -17.40 35.50 21.39
C LYS A 402 -16.98 34.79 20.08
N ASN A 403 -17.30 35.40 18.94
CA ASN A 403 -16.97 34.87 17.64
C ASN A 403 -15.47 34.91 17.38
N SER A 404 -14.75 35.96 17.82
CA SER A 404 -13.27 36.00 17.79
C SER A 404 -12.68 34.83 18.56
N TYR A 405 -13.15 34.59 19.78
CA TYR A 405 -12.74 33.44 20.58
C TYR A 405 -12.99 32.10 19.87
N ASN A 406 -14.19 31.86 19.34
CA ASN A 406 -14.51 30.64 18.59
C ASN A 406 -13.61 30.45 17.36
N GLN A 407 -13.27 31.52 16.64
CA GLN A 407 -12.34 31.45 15.51
C GLN A 407 -10.91 31.08 15.93
N LYS A 408 -10.44 31.56 17.10
CA LYS A 408 -9.13 31.17 17.63
C LYS A 408 -9.12 29.72 18.13
N GLU A 409 -10.21 29.23 18.68
CA GLU A 409 -10.36 27.81 19.02
C GLU A 409 -10.33 26.94 17.76
N GLN A 410 -10.97 27.35 16.67
CA GLN A 410 -10.86 26.65 15.38
C GLN A 410 -9.41 26.62 14.88
N LEU A 411 -8.68 27.74 14.95
CA LEU A 411 -7.28 27.79 14.54
C LEU A 411 -6.41 26.87 15.39
N PHE A 412 -6.63 26.86 16.72
CA PHE A 412 -5.90 25.96 17.61
C PHE A 412 -6.19 24.49 17.32
N ALA A 413 -7.43 24.14 17.03
CA ALA A 413 -7.79 22.77 16.62
C ALA A 413 -7.06 22.34 15.33
N TYR A 414 -6.93 23.24 14.35
CA TYR A 414 -6.15 22.99 13.12
C TYR A 414 -4.68 22.73 13.42
N THR A 415 -4.02 23.61 14.20
CA THR A 415 -2.59 23.44 14.52
C THR A 415 -2.34 22.18 15.32
N ARG A 416 -3.26 21.82 16.24
CA ARG A 416 -3.22 20.58 17.00
C ARG A 416 -3.35 19.35 16.12
N ALA A 417 -4.32 19.33 15.20
CA ALA A 417 -4.53 18.22 14.29
C ALA A 417 -3.35 18.02 13.33
N ASN A 418 -2.77 19.10 12.80
CA ASN A 418 -1.59 19.05 11.96
C ASN A 418 -0.41 18.42 12.70
N ARG A 419 -0.12 18.87 13.92
CA ARG A 419 0.95 18.30 14.73
C ARG A 419 0.73 16.82 15.02
N LEU A 420 -0.50 16.36 15.25
CA LEU A 420 -0.81 14.92 15.39
C LEU A 420 -0.55 14.16 14.09
N ALA A 421 -0.93 14.73 12.95
CA ALA A 421 -0.68 14.13 11.63
C ALA A 421 0.83 14.00 11.32
N ASP A 422 1.65 14.94 11.80
CA ASP A 422 3.10 14.90 11.63
C ASP A 422 3.75 13.69 12.31
N TYR A 423 3.23 13.26 13.47
CA TYR A 423 3.73 12.05 14.12
C TYR A 423 3.50 10.79 13.26
N PHE A 424 2.34 10.70 12.60
CA PHE A 424 2.04 9.59 11.70
C PHE A 424 2.90 9.67 10.43
N THR A 425 3.18 10.89 9.96
CA THR A 425 4.07 11.11 8.82
C THR A 425 5.50 10.70 9.17
N LEU A 426 5.98 11.03 10.36
CA LEU A 426 7.29 10.59 10.85
C LEU A 426 7.36 9.08 11.02
N TYR A 427 6.31 8.44 11.57
CA TYR A 427 6.21 6.98 11.67
C TYR A 427 6.37 6.32 10.30
N LYS A 428 5.71 6.84 9.28
CA LYS A 428 5.84 6.36 7.89
C LYS A 428 7.24 6.60 7.35
N ALA A 429 7.80 7.80 7.54
CA ALA A 429 9.13 8.17 7.07
C ALA A 429 10.24 7.30 7.69
N LEU A 430 10.04 6.82 8.92
CA LEU A 430 10.94 5.90 9.62
C LEU A 430 10.66 4.42 9.30
N GLY A 431 9.82 4.11 8.32
CA GLY A 431 9.51 2.73 7.95
C GLY A 431 8.79 1.93 9.04
N GLY A 432 8.00 2.61 9.90
CA GLY A 432 7.23 2.00 10.99
C GLY A 432 8.06 1.67 12.24
N GLN A 433 9.16 2.37 12.47
CA GLN A 433 10.10 2.15 13.59
C GLN A 433 10.14 3.37 14.51
N LEU A 434 9.01 3.69 15.20
CA LEU A 434 8.92 4.72 16.23
C LEU A 434 8.64 4.14 17.60
#